data_68dd31c9a1a394c7991d2f7d07e81041
#
_entry.id   68dd31c9a1a394c7991d2f7d07e81041
#
_cell.length_a   1.000
_cell.length_b   1.000
_cell.length_c   1.000
_cell.angle_alpha   90.00
_cell.angle_beta   90.00
_cell.angle_gamma   90.00
#
_symmetry.space_group_name_H-M   'P 1'
#
loop_
_entity.id
_entity.type
_entity.pdbx_description
1 polymer ?
#
loop_
_entity_poly.entity_id
_entity_poly.type
_entity_poly.pdbx_seq_one_letter_code
_entity_poly.pdbx_strand_id
1 'polypeptide(L)'
;PTTDDLFQRLQKDGRFSIFTKAITASRQGKLFQNMHSLYTTFAPTDEAFKKLPAKTMESLFLPENDERLEDIIKHHITEQVFAYGKSSGGRRSLGVSDVTPFSAFGQQLNYKFHGKHATIDGAKIIETDLPCANGIIHVIDDVILPADKSLLELIKNQKRFSTLSRLLKETGLDLPLASSRTTFTIFAPVNEAWEKEPYKSLIKNHGDTGAEALYGVLSRHVIVGKHVSENPKPYNRLRTIHGAPI
;
A
#
# COMPACT_ATOMS: atom_id res chain seq x y z
N PRO A 1 -6.13 -16.64 -27.78
CA PRO A 1 -6.88 -16.06 -26.66
C PRO A 1 -6.97 -17.10 -25.54
N THR A 2 -6.51 -16.75 -24.35
CA THR A 2 -6.60 -17.62 -23.18
C THR A 2 -8.04 -17.56 -22.66
N THR A 3 -8.64 -18.73 -22.42
CA THR A 3 -9.98 -18.87 -21.85
C THR A 3 -9.96 -18.98 -20.33
N ASP A 4 -8.77 -19.17 -19.75
CA ASP A 4 -8.58 -19.34 -18.31
C ASP A 4 -8.70 -18.00 -17.58
N ASP A 5 -9.46 -17.97 -16.50
CA ASP A 5 -9.43 -16.87 -15.54
C ASP A 5 -8.11 -16.84 -14.73
N LEU A 6 -7.92 -15.81 -13.92
CA LEU A 6 -6.71 -15.66 -13.08
C LEU A 6 -6.47 -16.87 -12.17
N PHE A 7 -7.52 -17.40 -11.54
CA PHE A 7 -7.38 -18.54 -10.63
C PHE A 7 -7.03 -19.84 -11.36
N GLN A 8 -7.70 -20.13 -12.47
CA GLN A 8 -7.43 -21.30 -13.31
C GLN A 8 -6.00 -21.26 -13.87
N ARG A 9 -5.55 -20.07 -14.31
CA ARG A 9 -4.20 -19.88 -14.82
C ARG A 9 -3.14 -20.16 -13.75
N LEU A 10 -3.35 -19.65 -12.53
CA LEU A 10 -2.47 -19.90 -11.38
C LEU A 10 -2.41 -21.38 -11.01
N GLN A 11 -3.56 -22.07 -11.01
CA GLN A 11 -3.62 -23.51 -10.69
C GLN A 11 -2.86 -24.38 -11.72
N LYS A 12 -2.95 -24.02 -13.01
CA LYS A 12 -2.31 -24.78 -14.10
C LYS A 12 -0.79 -24.58 -14.18
N ASP A 13 -0.29 -23.46 -13.69
CA ASP A 13 1.13 -23.09 -13.82
C ASP A 13 2.06 -23.94 -12.94
N GLY A 14 1.57 -24.42 -11.79
CA GLY A 14 2.33 -25.28 -10.87
C GLY A 14 3.34 -24.55 -9.97
N ARG A 15 3.68 -23.28 -10.23
CA ARG A 15 4.60 -22.47 -9.40
C ARG A 15 3.91 -21.78 -8.23
N PHE A 16 2.58 -21.84 -8.16
CA PHE A 16 1.74 -21.03 -7.28
C PHE A 16 0.88 -21.89 -6.35
N SER A 17 1.37 -23.09 -5.96
CA SER A 17 0.57 -24.01 -5.15
C SER A 17 0.21 -23.45 -3.79
N ILE A 18 1.12 -22.72 -3.15
CA ILE A 18 0.87 -22.06 -1.86
C ILE A 18 -0.08 -20.86 -2.03
N PHE A 19 0.12 -20.07 -3.09
CA PHE A 19 -0.74 -18.91 -3.35
C PHE A 19 -2.17 -19.31 -3.67
N THR A 20 -2.39 -20.33 -4.51
CA THR A 20 -3.72 -20.85 -4.81
C THR A 20 -4.41 -21.46 -3.59
N LYS A 21 -3.65 -22.16 -2.73
CA LYS A 21 -4.13 -22.63 -1.43
C LYS A 21 -4.57 -21.45 -0.55
N ALA A 22 -3.77 -20.38 -0.50
CA ALA A 22 -4.08 -19.17 0.27
C ALA A 22 -5.32 -18.44 -0.26
N ILE A 23 -5.50 -18.32 -1.59
CA ILE A 23 -6.71 -17.76 -2.22
C ILE A 23 -7.95 -18.56 -1.81
N THR A 24 -7.85 -19.89 -1.80
CA THR A 24 -8.96 -20.76 -1.42
C THR A 24 -9.27 -20.64 0.07
N ALA A 25 -8.26 -20.70 0.93
CA ALA A 25 -8.42 -20.61 2.38
C ALA A 25 -9.00 -19.26 2.81
N SER A 26 -8.57 -18.16 2.19
CA SER A 26 -9.12 -16.81 2.43
C SER A 26 -10.51 -16.56 1.84
N ARG A 27 -11.09 -17.55 1.15
CA ARG A 27 -12.40 -17.44 0.46
C ARG A 27 -12.46 -16.37 -0.65
N GLN A 28 -11.30 -15.92 -1.13
CA GLN A 28 -11.19 -14.89 -2.17
C GLN A 28 -11.23 -15.45 -3.61
N GLY A 29 -11.48 -16.74 -3.79
CA GLY A 29 -11.56 -17.38 -5.12
C GLY A 29 -12.49 -16.64 -6.09
N LYS A 30 -13.66 -16.16 -5.61
CA LYS A 30 -14.62 -15.40 -6.42
C LYS A 30 -14.04 -14.10 -7.00
N LEU A 31 -13.13 -13.43 -6.29
CA LEU A 31 -12.45 -12.22 -6.78
C LEU A 31 -11.58 -12.54 -7.98
N PHE A 32 -10.79 -13.62 -7.91
CA PHE A 32 -9.90 -14.06 -8.99
C PHE A 32 -10.63 -14.69 -10.18
N GLN A 33 -11.88 -15.15 -10.00
CA GLN A 33 -12.74 -15.75 -11.04
C GLN A 33 -13.75 -14.76 -11.62
N ASN A 34 -13.77 -13.52 -11.15
CA ASN A 34 -14.73 -12.52 -11.61
C ASN A 34 -14.42 -12.10 -13.05
N MET A 35 -15.36 -12.39 -13.97
CA MET A 35 -15.26 -12.09 -15.39
C MET A 35 -15.87 -10.73 -15.77
N HIS A 36 -16.45 -10.00 -14.82
CA HIS A 36 -17.09 -8.70 -15.08
C HIS A 36 -16.13 -7.52 -14.93
N SER A 37 -14.94 -7.74 -14.41
CA SER A 37 -13.89 -6.74 -14.24
C SER A 37 -12.56 -7.29 -14.72
N LEU A 38 -11.63 -6.38 -15.03
CA LEU A 38 -10.27 -6.73 -15.40
C LEU A 38 -9.32 -6.42 -14.24
N TYR A 39 -8.47 -7.37 -13.94
CA TYR A 39 -7.57 -7.31 -12.80
C TYR A 39 -6.09 -7.46 -13.20
N THR A 40 -5.21 -6.95 -12.35
CA THR A 40 -3.81 -7.36 -12.34
C THR A 40 -3.51 -8.08 -11.04
N THR A 41 -2.95 -9.27 -11.13
CA THR A 41 -2.50 -10.06 -9.97
C THR A 41 -0.98 -10.08 -9.94
N PHE A 42 -0.41 -9.70 -8.80
CA PHE A 42 1.00 -9.89 -8.49
C PHE A 42 1.15 -11.22 -7.75
N ALA A 43 1.51 -12.28 -8.48
CA ALA A 43 1.49 -13.64 -7.98
C ALA A 43 2.86 -14.07 -7.44
N PRO A 44 3.00 -14.27 -6.11
CA PRO A 44 4.22 -14.79 -5.52
C PRO A 44 4.35 -16.29 -5.79
N THR A 45 5.54 -16.71 -6.18
CA THR A 45 5.86 -18.13 -6.38
C THR A 45 5.95 -18.89 -5.05
N ASP A 46 5.93 -20.22 -5.08
CA ASP A 46 6.16 -21.03 -3.88
C ASP A 46 7.53 -20.74 -3.25
N GLU A 47 8.55 -20.40 -4.07
CA GLU A 47 9.86 -19.95 -3.58
C GLU A 47 9.79 -18.59 -2.88
N ALA A 48 8.91 -17.68 -3.33
CA ALA A 48 8.68 -16.41 -2.64
C ALA A 48 8.10 -16.64 -1.23
N PHE A 49 7.18 -17.57 -1.08
CA PHE A 49 6.62 -17.93 0.23
C PHE A 49 7.65 -18.53 1.19
N LYS A 50 8.65 -19.26 0.67
CA LYS A 50 9.74 -19.82 1.48
C LYS A 50 10.66 -18.77 2.09
N LYS A 51 10.65 -17.54 1.56
CA LYS A 51 11.40 -16.40 2.14
C LYS A 51 10.74 -15.82 3.39
N LEU A 52 9.45 -16.09 3.59
CA LEU A 52 8.77 -15.64 4.81
C LEU A 52 9.39 -16.29 6.05
N PRO A 53 9.46 -15.57 7.20
CA PRO A 53 9.88 -16.18 8.45
C PRO A 53 9.03 -17.43 8.74
N ALA A 54 9.66 -18.51 9.20
CA ALA A 54 8.99 -19.79 9.44
C ALA A 54 7.74 -19.63 10.32
N LYS A 55 7.84 -18.84 11.38
CA LYS A 55 6.71 -18.52 12.27
C LYS A 55 5.54 -17.85 11.55
N THR A 56 5.84 -16.93 10.61
CA THR A 56 4.80 -16.27 9.79
C THR A 56 4.14 -17.28 8.87
N MET A 57 4.93 -18.12 8.22
CA MET A 57 4.41 -19.13 7.30
C MET A 57 3.54 -20.17 8.01
N GLU A 58 3.94 -20.64 9.20
CA GLU A 58 3.18 -21.57 10.02
C GLU A 58 1.85 -20.98 10.48
N SER A 59 1.85 -19.70 10.87
CA SER A 59 0.64 -19.01 11.34
C SER A 59 -0.31 -18.57 10.23
N LEU A 60 0.15 -18.50 8.99
CA LEU A 60 -0.60 -17.90 7.88
C LEU A 60 -1.95 -18.59 7.61
N PHE A 61 -2.02 -19.89 7.81
CA PHE A 61 -3.20 -20.72 7.54
C PHE A 61 -3.97 -21.13 8.82
N LEU A 62 -3.65 -20.53 9.97
CA LEU A 62 -4.39 -20.78 11.20
C LEU A 62 -5.73 -20.03 11.17
N PRO A 63 -6.83 -20.62 11.68
CA PRO A 63 -8.16 -20.01 11.65
C PRO A 63 -8.23 -18.63 12.30
N GLU A 64 -7.43 -18.40 13.35
CA GLU A 64 -7.33 -17.10 14.03
C GLU A 64 -6.73 -15.99 13.16
N ASN A 65 -6.10 -16.35 12.03
CA ASN A 65 -5.47 -15.44 11.08
C ASN A 65 -6.22 -15.33 9.75
N ASP A 66 -7.45 -15.82 9.66
CA ASP A 66 -8.26 -15.79 8.43
C ASP A 66 -8.38 -14.37 7.86
N GLU A 67 -8.67 -13.37 8.69
CA GLU A 67 -8.76 -11.96 8.26
C GLU A 67 -7.41 -11.46 7.73
N ARG A 68 -6.32 -11.81 8.39
CA ARG A 68 -4.97 -11.43 7.95
C ARG A 68 -4.61 -12.08 6.61
N LEU A 69 -4.97 -13.33 6.42
CA LEU A 69 -4.78 -14.03 5.16
C LEU A 69 -5.60 -13.38 4.04
N GLU A 70 -6.85 -13.02 4.30
CA GLU A 70 -7.71 -12.31 3.36
C GLU A 70 -7.08 -10.97 2.95
N ASP A 71 -6.59 -10.18 3.90
CA ASP A 71 -5.94 -8.90 3.65
C ASP A 71 -4.69 -9.06 2.77
N ILE A 72 -3.86 -10.08 3.04
CA ILE A 72 -2.68 -10.41 2.24
C ILE A 72 -3.10 -10.76 0.81
N ILE A 73 -4.08 -11.62 0.61
CA ILE A 73 -4.55 -12.01 -0.72
C ILE A 73 -5.11 -10.81 -1.49
N LYS A 74 -5.91 -9.98 -0.86
CA LYS A 74 -6.44 -8.74 -1.46
C LYS A 74 -5.34 -7.73 -1.78
N HIS A 75 -4.22 -7.78 -1.05
CA HIS A 75 -3.07 -6.91 -1.33
C HIS A 75 -2.31 -7.29 -2.61
N HIS A 76 -2.46 -8.54 -3.07
CA HIS A 76 -1.83 -9.05 -4.29
C HIS A 76 -2.64 -8.84 -5.58
N ILE A 77 -3.83 -8.25 -5.50
CA ILE A 77 -4.69 -8.01 -6.67
C ILE A 77 -5.16 -6.56 -6.71
N THR A 78 -5.26 -6.00 -7.91
CA THR A 78 -5.80 -4.66 -8.16
C THR A 78 -6.83 -4.68 -9.29
N GLU A 79 -7.84 -3.83 -9.22
CA GLU A 79 -8.89 -3.68 -10.24
C GLU A 79 -8.43 -2.87 -11.47
N GLN A 80 -7.15 -2.64 -11.62
CA GLN A 80 -6.57 -1.94 -12.76
C GLN A 80 -5.69 -2.88 -13.56
N VAL A 81 -5.65 -2.72 -14.89
CA VAL A 81 -4.75 -3.49 -15.75
C VAL A 81 -3.44 -2.73 -15.94
N PHE A 82 -2.37 -3.29 -15.43
CA PHE A 82 -1.00 -2.80 -15.58
C PHE A 82 -0.20 -3.71 -16.49
N ALA A 83 -0.33 -3.55 -17.82
CA ALA A 83 0.49 -4.28 -18.78
C ALA A 83 1.89 -3.66 -18.88
N TYR A 84 2.92 -4.50 -18.78
CA TYR A 84 4.33 -4.11 -18.92
C TYR A 84 4.79 -4.08 -20.38
N GLY A 85 4.14 -4.84 -21.25
CA GLY A 85 4.53 -5.08 -22.64
C GLY A 85 4.20 -3.95 -23.59
N LYS A 86 4.78 -4.03 -24.80
CA LYS A 86 4.46 -3.15 -25.93
C LYS A 86 3.00 -3.35 -26.33
N SER A 87 2.16 -2.38 -26.10
CA SER A 87 0.87 -2.34 -26.79
C SER A 87 1.14 -2.27 -28.31
N SER A 88 0.46 -3.11 -29.07
CA SER A 88 0.44 -3.11 -30.53
C SER A 88 -0.02 -1.74 -31.04
N GLY A 89 0.94 -0.86 -31.36
CA GLY A 89 0.67 0.50 -31.79
C GLY A 89 1.74 1.52 -31.45
N GLY A 90 2.89 1.09 -30.92
CA GLY A 90 4.05 1.97 -30.69
C GLY A 90 3.90 3.01 -29.57
N ARG A 91 2.75 3.10 -28.93
CA ARG A 91 2.60 3.79 -27.65
C ARG A 91 3.05 2.84 -26.56
N ARG A 92 4.12 3.19 -25.82
CA ARG A 92 4.41 2.57 -24.54
C ARG A 92 3.12 2.64 -23.73
N SER A 93 2.51 1.49 -23.50
CA SER A 93 1.38 1.38 -22.60
C SER A 93 1.87 1.96 -21.29
N LEU A 94 1.29 3.12 -20.94
CA LEU A 94 1.49 3.88 -19.74
C LEU A 94 2.95 3.82 -19.26
N GLY A 95 3.69 4.85 -19.57
CA GLY A 95 4.89 5.15 -18.79
C GLY A 95 4.47 5.15 -17.32
N VAL A 96 4.69 4.01 -16.70
CA VAL A 96 4.23 3.67 -15.33
C VAL A 96 4.94 4.52 -14.26
N SER A 97 5.54 5.63 -14.66
CA SER A 97 6.12 6.58 -13.72
C SER A 97 5.07 7.32 -12.88
N ASP A 98 3.78 7.27 -13.26
CA ASP A 98 2.79 8.17 -12.67
C ASP A 98 1.52 7.50 -12.10
N VAL A 99 1.36 6.19 -12.27
CA VAL A 99 0.19 5.48 -11.71
C VAL A 99 0.61 4.60 -10.55
N THR A 100 0.15 4.94 -9.38
CA THR A 100 0.34 4.12 -8.19
C THR A 100 -0.92 3.28 -8.00
N PRO A 101 -0.85 1.95 -8.21
CA PRO A 101 -2.01 1.10 -8.08
C PRO A 101 -2.48 1.00 -6.63
N PHE A 102 -3.79 0.85 -6.45
CA PHE A 102 -4.38 0.48 -5.17
C PHE A 102 -4.73 -1.00 -5.21
N SER A 103 -4.33 -1.74 -4.19
CA SER A 103 -4.73 -3.13 -4.02
C SER A 103 -6.23 -3.23 -3.72
N ALA A 104 -6.84 -4.38 -3.93
CA ALA A 104 -8.21 -4.66 -3.51
C ALA A 104 -8.40 -4.59 -1.99
N PHE A 105 -7.32 -4.64 -1.22
CA PHE A 105 -7.31 -4.33 0.22
C PHE A 105 -7.51 -2.84 0.51
N GLY A 106 -7.21 -1.95 -0.46
CA GLY A 106 -7.35 -0.50 -0.35
C GLY A 106 -6.05 0.24 -0.05
N GLN A 107 -4.93 -0.45 0.14
CA GLN A 107 -3.62 0.19 0.30
C GLN A 107 -2.95 0.44 -1.06
N GLN A 108 -2.22 1.53 -1.13
CA GLN A 108 -1.44 1.91 -2.29
C GLN A 108 -0.20 1.04 -2.42
N LEU A 109 -0.02 0.41 -3.59
CA LEU A 109 1.14 -0.40 -3.93
C LEU A 109 2.26 0.50 -4.46
N ASN A 110 3.48 0.27 -3.99
CA ASN A 110 4.65 1.03 -4.44
C ASN A 110 5.29 0.33 -5.64
N TYR A 111 4.92 0.75 -6.85
CA TYR A 111 5.53 0.27 -8.09
C TYR A 111 6.75 1.12 -8.44
N LYS A 112 7.90 0.48 -8.65
CA LYS A 112 9.13 1.14 -9.10
C LYS A 112 9.64 0.48 -10.36
N PHE A 113 10.06 1.31 -11.32
CA PHE A 113 10.67 0.86 -12.56
C PHE A 113 12.13 1.30 -12.62
N HIS A 114 13.04 0.36 -12.77
CA HIS A 114 14.48 0.58 -12.87
C HIS A 114 15.03 0.03 -14.18
N GLY A 115 14.79 0.72 -15.26
CA GLY A 115 15.27 0.34 -16.60
C GLY A 115 14.67 -0.98 -17.10
N LYS A 116 15.33 -2.11 -16.85
CA LYS A 116 14.85 -3.43 -17.28
C LYS A 116 14.12 -4.20 -16.16
N HIS A 117 14.13 -3.70 -14.94
CA HIS A 117 13.58 -4.37 -13.77
C HIS A 117 12.47 -3.52 -13.15
N ALA A 118 11.42 -4.17 -12.72
CA ALA A 118 10.34 -3.55 -11.97
C ALA A 118 10.20 -4.23 -10.61
N THR A 119 9.77 -3.44 -9.62
CA THR A 119 9.43 -3.95 -8.29
C THR A 119 8.04 -3.47 -7.89
N ILE A 120 7.36 -4.25 -7.07
CA ILE A 120 6.10 -3.91 -6.43
C ILE A 120 6.23 -4.12 -4.93
N ASP A 121 6.07 -3.06 -4.13
CA ASP A 121 6.31 -3.08 -2.67
C ASP A 121 7.64 -3.76 -2.25
N GLY A 122 8.69 -3.60 -3.09
CA GLY A 122 10.02 -4.18 -2.87
C GLY A 122 10.23 -5.56 -3.51
N ALA A 123 9.17 -6.33 -3.80
CA ALA A 123 9.27 -7.60 -4.51
C ALA A 123 9.63 -7.37 -5.98
N LYS A 124 10.56 -8.16 -6.52
CA LYS A 124 10.94 -8.10 -7.94
C LYS A 124 9.86 -8.75 -8.79
N ILE A 125 9.49 -8.10 -9.88
CA ILE A 125 8.67 -8.69 -10.92
C ILE A 125 9.61 -9.49 -11.84
N ILE A 126 9.48 -10.83 -11.78
CA ILE A 126 10.38 -11.77 -12.50
C ILE A 126 9.81 -12.23 -13.83
N GLU A 127 8.49 -12.15 -14.01
CA GLU A 127 7.80 -12.42 -15.26
C GLU A 127 6.58 -11.50 -15.39
N THR A 128 6.32 -10.98 -16.58
CA THR A 128 5.28 -9.97 -16.80
C THR A 128 4.23 -10.44 -17.79
N ASP A 129 3.04 -9.85 -17.69
CA ASP A 129 1.99 -9.90 -18.72
C ASP A 129 1.52 -11.31 -19.08
N LEU A 130 1.42 -12.23 -18.12
CA LEU A 130 0.77 -13.51 -18.34
C LEU A 130 -0.74 -13.28 -18.56
N PRO A 131 -1.26 -13.49 -19.78
CA PRO A 131 -2.63 -13.13 -20.07
C PRO A 131 -3.63 -14.12 -19.47
N CYS A 132 -4.76 -13.59 -19.01
CA CYS A 132 -5.92 -14.33 -18.52
C CYS A 132 -7.19 -13.75 -19.14
N ALA A 133 -8.31 -14.49 -19.08
CA ALA A 133 -9.58 -14.04 -19.63
C ALA A 133 -10.12 -12.79 -18.91
N ASN A 134 -9.82 -12.65 -17.60
CA ASN A 134 -10.24 -11.53 -16.75
C ASN A 134 -9.08 -10.67 -16.25
N GLY A 135 -7.92 -10.66 -16.93
CA GLY A 135 -6.82 -9.79 -16.54
C GLY A 135 -5.44 -10.31 -16.90
N ILE A 136 -4.45 -9.90 -16.13
CA ILE A 136 -3.04 -10.29 -16.32
C ILE A 136 -2.42 -10.68 -14.98
N ILE A 137 -1.39 -11.54 -15.05
CA ILE A 137 -0.57 -11.93 -13.92
C ILE A 137 0.85 -11.41 -14.13
N HIS A 138 1.41 -10.79 -13.11
CA HIS A 138 2.85 -10.54 -12.97
C HIS A 138 3.39 -11.47 -11.87
N VAL A 139 4.43 -12.20 -12.17
CA VAL A 139 5.07 -13.11 -11.22
C VAL A 139 6.08 -12.34 -10.38
N ILE A 140 6.01 -12.48 -9.07
CA ILE A 140 6.90 -11.82 -8.13
C ILE A 140 7.71 -12.82 -7.29
N ASP A 141 8.91 -12.40 -6.88
CA ASP A 141 9.87 -13.23 -6.17
C ASP A 141 9.77 -13.12 -4.64
N ASP A 142 8.81 -12.34 -4.13
CA ASP A 142 8.55 -12.18 -2.70
C ASP A 142 7.05 -11.99 -2.44
N VAL A 143 6.61 -12.25 -1.20
CA VAL A 143 5.23 -12.00 -0.78
C VAL A 143 5.10 -10.56 -0.31
N ILE A 144 4.22 -9.79 -0.94
CA ILE A 144 3.93 -8.42 -0.52
C ILE A 144 2.91 -8.44 0.63
N LEU A 145 3.29 -7.83 1.76
CA LEU A 145 2.45 -7.81 2.95
C LEU A 145 1.83 -6.43 3.12
N PRO A 146 0.50 -6.33 3.33
CA PRO A 146 -0.11 -5.07 3.68
C PRO A 146 0.40 -4.57 5.03
N ALA A 147 0.45 -3.25 5.20
CA ALA A 147 0.78 -2.65 6.49
C ALA A 147 -0.28 -3.07 7.52
N ASP A 148 0.17 -3.61 8.63
CA ASP A 148 -0.68 -4.09 9.73
C ASP A 148 -0.94 -3.02 10.80
N LYS A 149 -0.15 -1.94 10.77
CA LYS A 149 -0.26 -0.82 11.72
C LYS A 149 -0.65 0.46 11.02
N SER A 150 -1.59 1.17 11.61
CA SER A 150 -1.91 2.53 11.20
C SER A 150 -0.77 3.50 11.51
N LEU A 151 -0.75 4.66 10.84
CA LEU A 151 0.19 5.74 11.16
C LEU A 151 0.06 6.19 12.61
N LEU A 152 -1.16 6.22 13.13
CA LEU A 152 -1.41 6.59 14.52
C LEU A 152 -0.77 5.61 15.50
N GLU A 153 -0.85 4.30 15.25
CA GLU A 153 -0.20 3.28 16.09
C GLU A 153 1.33 3.41 16.04
N LEU A 154 1.89 3.65 14.85
CA LEU A 154 3.33 3.87 14.70
C LEU A 154 3.81 5.11 15.47
N ILE A 155 3.04 6.21 15.45
CA ILE A 155 3.34 7.43 16.19
C ILE A 155 3.24 7.17 17.70
N LYS A 156 2.15 6.55 18.17
CA LYS A 156 1.93 6.24 19.60
C LYS A 156 3.03 5.36 20.22
N ASN A 157 3.58 4.44 19.42
CA ASN A 157 4.58 3.48 19.89
C ASN A 157 6.00 4.08 20.00
N GLN A 158 6.19 5.35 19.62
CA GLN A 158 7.50 6.01 19.68
C GLN A 158 7.49 7.21 20.63
N LYS A 159 8.25 7.13 21.72
CA LYS A 159 8.35 8.19 22.74
C LYS A 159 8.71 9.57 22.17
N ARG A 160 9.54 9.62 21.12
CA ARG A 160 9.94 10.88 20.47
C ARG A 160 8.81 11.65 19.80
N PHE A 161 7.64 11.01 19.59
CA PHE A 161 6.45 11.59 19.00
C PHE A 161 5.30 11.76 20.00
N SER A 162 5.57 11.71 21.30
CA SER A 162 4.51 11.80 22.32
C SER A 162 3.73 13.12 22.25
N THR A 163 4.40 14.24 21.97
CA THR A 163 3.76 15.54 21.75
C THR A 163 2.86 15.51 20.53
N LEU A 164 3.37 15.02 19.39
CA LEU A 164 2.59 14.88 18.15
C LEU A 164 1.35 14.00 18.37
N SER A 165 1.50 12.85 19.02
CA SER A 165 0.39 11.94 19.32
C SER A 165 -0.72 12.61 20.14
N ARG A 166 -0.37 13.40 21.15
CA ARG A 166 -1.32 14.17 21.95
C ARG A 166 -2.02 15.23 21.11
N LEU A 167 -1.28 16.01 20.33
CA LEU A 167 -1.82 17.10 19.52
C LEU A 167 -2.75 16.60 18.40
N LEU A 168 -2.44 15.45 17.77
CA LEU A 168 -3.31 14.80 16.78
C LEU A 168 -4.67 14.43 17.40
N LYS A 169 -4.67 13.93 18.64
CA LYS A 169 -5.91 13.59 19.37
C LYS A 169 -6.71 14.85 19.74
N GLU A 170 -6.06 15.90 20.22
CA GLU A 170 -6.70 17.16 20.58
C GLU A 170 -7.37 17.86 19.39
N THR A 171 -6.85 17.68 18.19
CA THR A 171 -7.38 18.27 16.95
C THR A 171 -8.30 17.34 16.16
N GLY A 172 -8.50 16.07 16.59
CA GLY A 172 -9.31 15.08 15.88
C GLY A 172 -8.66 14.51 14.62
N LEU A 173 -7.40 14.86 14.31
CA LEU A 173 -6.64 14.31 13.18
C LEU A 173 -6.20 12.86 13.41
N ASP A 174 -6.31 12.35 14.61
CA ASP A 174 -6.05 10.95 14.93
C ASP A 174 -7.03 9.99 14.25
N LEU A 175 -8.29 10.39 14.07
CA LEU A 175 -9.33 9.53 13.48
C LEU A 175 -9.00 9.07 12.05
N PRO A 176 -8.69 9.96 11.08
CA PRO A 176 -8.31 9.52 9.74
C PRO A 176 -6.99 8.72 9.73
N LEU A 177 -6.05 9.04 10.62
CA LEU A 177 -4.74 8.36 10.70
C LEU A 177 -4.80 7.00 11.42
N ALA A 178 -5.92 6.67 12.06
CA ALA A 178 -6.13 5.36 12.70
C ALA A 178 -6.46 4.25 11.70
N SER A 179 -6.84 4.59 10.46
CA SER A 179 -7.16 3.59 9.45
C SER A 179 -5.89 3.02 8.81
N SER A 180 -5.75 1.70 8.77
CA SER A 180 -4.70 1.01 8.00
C SER A 180 -5.03 0.90 6.50
N ARG A 181 -6.29 1.13 6.12
CA ARG A 181 -6.75 1.04 4.72
C ARG A 181 -6.57 2.33 3.94
N THR A 182 -6.51 3.48 4.62
CA THR A 182 -6.27 4.76 3.97
C THR A 182 -4.78 5.07 4.04
N THR A 183 -4.21 5.42 2.89
CA THR A 183 -2.77 5.69 2.79
C THR A 183 -2.49 7.18 2.97
N PHE A 184 -1.63 7.49 3.93
CA PHE A 184 -1.13 8.83 4.20
C PHE A 184 0.39 8.84 4.29
N THR A 185 0.97 9.99 4.07
CA THR A 185 2.36 10.30 4.43
C THR A 185 2.34 11.42 5.45
N ILE A 186 3.04 11.25 6.56
CA ILE A 186 3.19 12.29 7.59
C ILE A 186 4.66 12.68 7.74
N PHE A 187 4.92 13.99 7.71
CA PHE A 187 6.20 14.56 8.15
C PHE A 187 6.10 14.78 9.66
N ALA A 188 6.55 13.78 10.43
CA ALA A 188 6.32 13.72 11.87
C ALA A 188 7.34 14.55 12.65
N PRO A 189 6.97 15.70 13.25
CA PRO A 189 7.88 16.48 14.09
C PRO A 189 8.15 15.72 15.40
N VAL A 190 9.42 15.64 15.78
CA VAL A 190 9.85 15.10 17.09
C VAL A 190 9.51 16.08 18.21
N ASN A 191 9.52 15.61 19.47
CA ASN A 191 9.14 16.42 20.63
C ASN A 191 9.91 17.75 20.69
N GLU A 192 11.20 17.74 20.39
CA GLU A 192 12.08 18.92 20.44
C GLU A 192 11.68 20.00 19.43
N ALA A 193 11.02 19.61 18.32
CA ALA A 193 10.54 20.58 17.34
C ALA A 193 9.40 21.45 17.90
N TRP A 194 8.59 20.91 18.80
CA TRP A 194 7.45 21.60 19.44
C TRP A 194 7.87 22.54 20.56
N GLU A 195 9.11 22.42 21.07
CA GLU A 195 9.68 23.34 22.08
C GLU A 195 10.15 24.67 21.48
N LYS A 196 10.18 24.79 20.15
CA LYS A 196 10.60 26.00 19.44
C LYS A 196 9.43 26.98 19.24
N GLU A 197 9.72 28.27 19.30
CA GLU A 197 8.73 29.29 18.91
C GLU A 197 8.53 29.29 17.38
N PRO A 198 7.29 29.57 16.91
CA PRO A 198 6.09 29.97 17.67
C PRO A 198 5.27 28.81 18.24
N TYR A 199 5.66 27.55 18.00
CA TYR A 199 4.84 26.37 18.31
C TYR A 199 4.66 26.16 19.81
N LYS A 200 5.70 26.43 20.59
CA LYS A 200 5.64 26.34 22.05
C LYS A 200 4.56 27.24 22.65
N SER A 201 4.53 28.48 22.20
CA SER A 201 3.49 29.43 22.62
C SER A 201 2.10 29.05 22.13
N LEU A 202 1.99 28.55 20.89
CA LEU A 202 0.74 28.07 20.31
C LEU A 202 0.16 26.91 21.13
N ILE A 203 0.97 25.92 21.49
CA ILE A 203 0.55 24.76 22.29
C ILE A 203 0.14 25.18 23.71
N LYS A 204 0.85 26.13 24.31
CA LYS A 204 0.58 26.58 25.68
C LYS A 204 -0.71 27.41 25.78
N ASN A 205 -1.03 28.16 24.75
CA ASN A 205 -2.11 29.15 24.77
C ASN A 205 -3.34 28.73 23.94
N HIS A 206 -3.49 27.44 23.63
CA HIS A 206 -4.63 26.97 22.83
C HIS A 206 -5.90 26.91 23.68
N GLY A 207 -6.66 27.99 23.69
CA GLY A 207 -8.10 27.95 23.95
C GLY A 207 -8.86 27.61 22.66
N ASP A 208 -10.18 27.82 22.60
CA ASP A 208 -11.00 27.42 21.43
C ASP A 208 -10.47 27.92 20.07
N THR A 209 -9.89 29.13 20.02
CA THR A 209 -9.26 29.69 18.83
C THR A 209 -7.89 29.07 18.51
N GLY A 210 -7.20 28.52 19.50
CA GLY A 210 -5.90 27.87 19.32
C GLY A 210 -6.00 26.46 18.75
N ALA A 211 -7.11 25.76 18.95
CA ALA A 211 -7.34 24.44 18.40
C ALA A 211 -7.40 24.47 16.87
N GLU A 212 -8.03 25.48 16.28
CA GLU A 212 -8.09 25.69 14.83
C GLU A 212 -6.69 26.00 14.24
N ALA A 213 -5.93 26.87 14.90
CA ALA A 213 -4.57 27.19 14.48
C ALA A 213 -3.67 25.96 14.57
N LEU A 214 -3.80 25.17 15.61
CA LEU A 214 -3.05 23.92 15.78
C LEU A 214 -3.43 22.87 14.74
N TYR A 215 -4.74 22.73 14.42
CA TYR A 215 -5.21 21.90 13.32
C TYR A 215 -4.57 22.34 11.99
N GLY A 216 -4.55 23.66 11.71
CA GLY A 216 -3.90 24.23 10.52
C GLY A 216 -2.41 23.89 10.42
N VAL A 217 -1.68 23.87 11.53
CA VAL A 217 -0.27 23.46 11.57
C VAL A 217 -0.14 21.96 11.31
N LEU A 218 -0.89 21.12 12.02
CA LEU A 218 -0.78 19.66 11.92
C LEU A 218 -1.22 19.15 10.55
N SER A 219 -2.30 19.69 9.99
CA SER A 219 -2.84 19.29 8.68
C SER A 219 -1.88 19.58 7.51
N ARG A 220 -0.94 20.52 7.68
CA ARG A 220 0.14 20.76 6.72
C ARG A 220 1.23 19.69 6.74
N HIS A 221 1.31 18.90 7.81
CA HIS A 221 2.28 17.81 7.92
C HIS A 221 1.77 16.47 7.35
N VAL A 222 0.51 16.41 6.93
CA VAL A 222 -0.14 15.19 6.44
C VAL A 222 -0.51 15.33 4.97
N ILE A 223 -0.13 14.34 4.17
CA ILE A 223 -0.41 14.26 2.74
C ILE A 223 -1.19 12.98 2.48
N VAL A 224 -2.17 13.05 1.58
CA VAL A 224 -2.88 11.85 1.10
C VAL A 224 -1.96 11.07 0.15
N GLY A 225 -1.90 9.76 0.34
CA GLY A 225 -1.08 8.85 -0.47
C GLY A 225 0.27 8.49 0.16
N LYS A 226 0.90 7.47 -0.42
CA LYS A 226 2.22 6.96 -0.01
C LYS A 226 3.31 7.65 -0.84
N HIS A 227 4.07 8.52 -0.23
CA HIS A 227 5.19 9.23 -0.85
C HIS A 227 6.49 8.79 -0.18
N VAL A 228 7.36 8.11 -0.94
CA VAL A 228 8.66 7.63 -0.44
C VAL A 228 9.78 8.56 -0.88
N SER A 229 10.68 8.89 0.05
CA SER A 229 11.78 9.84 -0.17
C SER A 229 12.82 9.40 -1.22
N GLU A 230 12.91 8.09 -1.47
CA GLU A 230 13.85 7.53 -2.45
C GLU A 230 13.52 7.89 -3.91
N ASN A 231 12.31 8.39 -4.18
CA ASN A 231 11.88 8.76 -5.51
C ASN A 231 11.08 10.07 -5.49
N PRO A 232 11.67 11.19 -5.01
CA PRO A 232 11.00 12.47 -5.07
C PRO A 232 10.90 12.89 -6.55
N LYS A 233 9.67 12.94 -7.08
CA LYS A 233 9.45 13.51 -8.42
C LYS A 233 9.74 15.01 -8.33
N PRO A 234 10.70 15.56 -9.09
CA PRO A 234 11.18 16.93 -8.89
C PRO A 234 10.17 18.03 -9.20
N TYR A 235 8.99 17.68 -9.69
CA TYR A 235 7.96 18.65 -10.12
C TYR A 235 6.58 18.43 -9.51
N ASN A 236 6.40 17.45 -8.61
CA ASN A 236 5.12 17.24 -7.98
C ASN A 236 5.01 18.10 -6.72
N ARG A 237 4.22 19.16 -6.80
CA ARG A 237 3.72 19.85 -5.62
C ARG A 237 2.76 18.91 -4.90
N LEU A 238 3.20 18.36 -3.79
CA LEU A 238 2.36 17.55 -2.93
C LEU A 238 1.34 18.47 -2.24
N ARG A 239 0.08 18.04 -2.16
CA ARG A 239 -0.95 18.78 -1.44
C ARG A 239 -1.19 18.13 -0.09
N THR A 240 -1.08 18.92 0.94
CA THR A 240 -1.43 18.53 2.30
C THR A 240 -2.94 18.40 2.45
N ILE A 241 -3.41 17.74 3.49
CA ILE A 241 -4.85 17.67 3.81
C ILE A 241 -5.44 19.06 4.14
N HIS A 242 -4.59 20.05 4.47
CA HIS A 242 -4.98 21.46 4.58
C HIS A 242 -5.23 22.12 3.21
N GLY A 243 -4.83 21.47 2.10
CA GLY A 243 -4.92 22.01 0.74
C GLY A 243 -3.70 22.85 0.31
N ALA A 244 -2.80 23.18 1.22
CA ALA A 244 -1.58 23.92 0.90
C ALA A 244 -0.56 23.01 0.17
N PRO A 245 0.15 23.50 -0.86
CA PRO A 245 1.25 22.78 -1.47
C PRO A 245 2.49 22.80 -0.56
N ILE A 246 3.29 21.75 -0.63
CA ILE A 246 4.64 21.66 -0.08
C ILE A 246 5.62 21.21 -1.15
#